data_b2445693d8389270798029c4f29b741f
#
_entry.id   b2445693d8389270798029c4f29b741f
#
_cell.length_a   1.000
_cell.length_b   1.000
_cell.length_c   1.000
_cell.angle_alpha   90.00
_cell.angle_beta   90.00
_cell.angle_gamma   90.00
#
_symmetry.space_group_name_H-M   'P 1'
#
loop_
_entity.id
_entity.type
_entity.pdbx_description
1 polymer ?
#
loop_
_entity_poly.entity_id
_entity_poly.type
_entity_poly.pdbx_seq_one_letter_code
_entity_poly.pdbx_strand_id
1 'polypeptide(L)'
;MTTSPDRITPTALATLIASATPHAVLDVRERGAYERGHVFRATAVPRRLLEMRLPALVTAPGTPLVLIDADGGALAARARTTALALDYRDVRVLEGGLAAWRAEGRRTVQGINVPSKVFGERALHQHKTPQIPPVELATRIARGDDMVIVDTRTPEEYARGCVPGAISMPGGELVFRILELVTRADQPIVVHCGGRTRSYIGAESLRRMGLPNPIVALENGTMGWELAGLTLERGASRWPPEATPRSRAAAALVAKRVAAEDGIRFVSPEELRGVLAQRSERNAYLLDVRTREEYAVGHIAGAVWVPGGQAVQATDECIAVRESTIVLADDSFARATLTAAWLKRMGFPDVAVLAGGLPAWVAAGGATETGHPVPLPAGLDAARATVATIPPGDLGDATVIDVDQSDAYARGHVPGAIWVCRSRLEDRMAAVAPDRARAVVVTCGDGVASTLAAVTLGALGYQARVLTGGTRAWEAAGRPLERGATRLADDQDDLVPKPYERGRAAMEAYLAWEEALDDEGVSPVALIPEPR
;
A
#
# COMPACT_ATOMS: atom_id res chain seq x y z
N MET A 1 -30.30 -24.21 7.02
CA MET A 1 -28.95 -24.43 7.57
C MET A 1 -28.62 -23.21 8.42
N THR A 2 -28.51 -23.37 9.74
CA THR A 2 -28.08 -22.29 10.63
C THR A 2 -26.61 -22.02 10.35
N THR A 3 -26.31 -20.85 9.79
CA THR A 3 -24.91 -20.41 9.59
C THR A 3 -24.24 -20.30 10.96
N SER A 4 -23.09 -20.94 11.11
CA SER A 4 -22.25 -20.77 12.31
C SER A 4 -21.91 -19.30 12.48
N PRO A 5 -21.92 -18.72 13.69
CA PRO A 5 -21.68 -17.29 13.91
C PRO A 5 -20.27 -16.84 13.48
N ASP A 6 -19.36 -17.79 13.26
CA ASP A 6 -17.98 -17.55 12.83
C ASP A 6 -17.76 -17.67 11.31
N ARG A 7 -18.83 -17.87 10.53
CA ARG A 7 -18.77 -17.99 9.07
C ARG A 7 -19.79 -17.09 8.38
N ILE A 8 -19.47 -16.74 7.12
CA ILE A 8 -20.34 -15.95 6.25
C ILE A 8 -20.40 -16.61 4.87
N THR A 9 -21.59 -16.76 4.31
CA THR A 9 -21.76 -17.29 2.94
C THR A 9 -21.33 -16.26 1.91
N PRO A 10 -20.95 -16.68 0.67
CA PRO A 10 -20.64 -15.73 -0.41
C PRO A 10 -21.78 -14.76 -0.72
N THR A 11 -23.02 -15.20 -0.67
CA THR A 11 -24.21 -14.34 -0.86
C THR A 11 -24.32 -13.30 0.25
N ALA A 12 -24.13 -13.64 1.52
CA ALA A 12 -24.18 -12.70 2.63
C ALA A 12 -22.99 -11.71 2.60
N LEU A 13 -21.81 -12.16 2.20
CA LEU A 13 -20.67 -11.27 1.98
C LEU A 13 -20.93 -10.26 0.86
N ALA A 14 -21.50 -10.69 -0.26
CA ALA A 14 -21.85 -9.77 -1.35
C ALA A 14 -22.84 -8.70 -0.91
N THR A 15 -23.83 -9.08 -0.09
CA THR A 15 -24.79 -8.14 0.51
C THR A 15 -24.09 -7.16 1.47
N LEU A 16 -23.15 -7.64 2.28
CA LEU A 16 -22.35 -6.80 3.18
C LEU A 16 -21.50 -5.78 2.41
N ILE A 17 -20.79 -6.22 1.37
CA ILE A 17 -19.97 -5.36 0.50
C ILE A 17 -20.81 -4.27 -0.18
N ALA A 18 -22.07 -4.56 -0.53
CA ALA A 18 -22.99 -3.61 -1.14
C ALA A 18 -23.65 -2.67 -0.12
N SER A 19 -23.51 -2.92 1.17
CA SER A 19 -24.14 -2.12 2.22
C SER A 19 -23.29 -0.90 2.61
N ALA A 20 -23.90 0.05 3.32
CA ALA A 20 -23.23 1.16 3.98
C ALA A 20 -22.74 0.81 5.41
N THR A 21 -22.85 -0.45 5.82
CA THR A 21 -22.36 -0.90 7.13
C THR A 21 -20.85 -0.91 7.15
N PRO A 22 -20.18 -0.26 8.11
CA PRO A 22 -18.72 -0.36 8.24
C PRO A 22 -18.28 -1.81 8.40
N HIS A 23 -17.38 -2.27 7.54
CA HIS A 23 -16.82 -3.62 7.54
C HIS A 23 -15.46 -3.65 6.88
N ALA A 24 -14.67 -4.68 7.14
CA ALA A 24 -13.44 -4.95 6.42
C ALA A 24 -13.45 -6.36 5.81
N VAL A 25 -13.04 -6.46 4.55
CA VAL A 25 -12.83 -7.72 3.85
C VAL A 25 -11.32 -7.91 3.66
N LEU A 26 -10.75 -8.92 4.33
CA LEU A 26 -9.31 -9.14 4.36
C LEU A 26 -8.97 -10.47 3.68
N ASP A 27 -8.17 -10.41 2.63
CA ASP A 27 -7.58 -11.59 2.02
C ASP A 27 -6.29 -11.94 2.77
N VAL A 28 -6.28 -13.09 3.44
CA VAL A 28 -5.20 -13.52 4.34
C VAL A 28 -4.16 -14.40 3.65
N ARG A 29 -4.31 -14.63 2.35
CA ARG A 29 -3.34 -15.33 1.51
C ARG A 29 -2.12 -14.45 1.22
N GLU A 30 -1.04 -15.07 0.75
CA GLU A 30 0.13 -14.33 0.31
C GLU A 30 -0.15 -13.48 -0.94
N ARG A 31 0.65 -12.44 -1.14
CA ARG A 31 0.41 -11.40 -2.16
C ARG A 31 0.36 -11.96 -3.59
N GLY A 32 1.15 -12.98 -3.91
CA GLY A 32 1.09 -13.62 -5.21
C GLY A 32 -0.22 -14.39 -5.44
N ALA A 33 -0.77 -15.00 -4.39
CA ALA A 33 -2.09 -15.64 -4.47
C ALA A 33 -3.22 -14.60 -4.61
N TYR A 34 -3.11 -13.47 -3.91
CA TYR A 34 -4.01 -12.32 -4.03
C TYR A 34 -3.97 -11.73 -5.45
N GLU A 35 -2.77 -11.48 -6.00
CA GLU A 35 -2.58 -10.96 -7.36
C GLU A 35 -3.28 -11.81 -8.42
N ARG A 36 -3.18 -13.15 -8.29
CA ARG A 36 -3.82 -14.09 -9.24
C ARG A 36 -5.34 -14.08 -9.21
N GLY A 37 -5.93 -13.51 -8.18
CA GLY A 37 -7.37 -13.32 -8.10
C GLY A 37 -7.90 -13.16 -6.69
N HIS A 38 -8.71 -12.12 -6.47
CA HIS A 38 -9.29 -11.76 -5.18
C HIS A 38 -10.68 -11.12 -5.35
N VAL A 39 -11.41 -10.98 -4.26
CA VAL A 39 -12.67 -10.24 -4.23
C VAL A 39 -12.37 -8.76 -4.38
N PHE A 40 -13.05 -8.08 -5.29
CA PHE A 40 -12.87 -6.65 -5.50
C PHE A 40 -13.06 -5.87 -4.19
N ARG A 41 -12.18 -4.93 -3.90
CA ARG A 41 -12.10 -4.15 -2.64
C ARG A 41 -11.66 -4.95 -1.40
N ALA A 42 -11.27 -6.22 -1.52
CA ALA A 42 -10.59 -6.88 -0.41
C ALA A 42 -9.21 -6.26 -0.19
N THR A 43 -8.85 -6.07 1.07
CA THR A 43 -7.50 -5.63 1.47
C THR A 43 -6.60 -6.84 1.64
N ALA A 44 -5.44 -6.83 0.98
CA ALA A 44 -4.44 -7.89 1.15
C ALA A 44 -3.73 -7.76 2.51
N VAL A 45 -4.04 -8.64 3.44
CA VAL A 45 -3.36 -8.75 4.74
C VAL A 45 -2.95 -10.20 4.97
N PRO A 46 -1.84 -10.65 4.35
CA PRO A 46 -1.34 -12.00 4.58
C PRO A 46 -1.27 -12.33 6.07
N ARG A 47 -1.63 -13.57 6.43
CA ARG A 47 -1.69 -13.98 7.84
C ARG A 47 -0.42 -13.62 8.61
N ARG A 48 0.75 -13.72 7.99
CA ARG A 48 2.03 -13.34 8.60
C ARG A 48 2.14 -11.86 8.99
N LEU A 49 1.26 -11.00 8.48
CA LEU A 49 1.27 -9.56 8.70
C LEU A 49 0.09 -9.06 9.55
N LEU A 50 -0.79 -9.94 10.03
CA LEU A 50 -1.99 -9.53 10.77
C LEU A 50 -1.64 -8.71 12.01
N GLU A 51 -0.73 -9.19 12.86
CA GLU A 51 -0.34 -8.49 14.10
C GLU A 51 0.33 -7.15 13.82
N MET A 52 0.92 -6.99 12.63
CA MET A 52 1.62 -5.77 12.20
C MET A 52 0.69 -4.74 11.59
N ARG A 53 -0.34 -5.18 10.83
CA ARG A 53 -1.14 -4.29 9.98
C ARG A 53 -2.57 -4.10 10.45
N LEU A 54 -3.18 -5.13 11.05
CA LEU A 54 -4.61 -5.11 11.38
C LEU A 54 -5.00 -3.94 12.31
N PRO A 55 -4.25 -3.60 13.38
CA PRO A 55 -4.63 -2.49 14.26
C PRO A 55 -4.64 -1.11 13.58
N ALA A 56 -3.79 -0.91 12.57
CA ALA A 56 -3.78 0.34 11.80
C ALA A 56 -4.86 0.37 10.71
N LEU A 57 -5.22 -0.79 10.16
CA LEU A 57 -6.20 -0.94 9.08
C LEU A 57 -7.64 -0.97 9.59
N VAL A 58 -7.87 -1.48 10.80
CA VAL A 58 -9.19 -1.56 11.42
C VAL A 58 -9.06 -1.08 12.85
N THR A 59 -9.28 0.21 13.06
CA THR A 59 -9.01 0.87 14.34
C THR A 59 -10.07 0.60 15.42
N ALA A 60 -11.27 0.18 15.02
CA ALA A 60 -12.37 -0.17 15.91
C ALA A 60 -12.54 -1.70 15.99
N PRO A 61 -12.19 -2.34 17.12
CA PRO A 61 -12.27 -3.80 17.28
C PRO A 61 -13.68 -4.41 17.16
N GLY A 62 -14.72 -3.58 17.23
CA GLY A 62 -16.11 -4.00 17.00
C GLY A 62 -16.54 -4.09 15.54
N THR A 63 -15.69 -3.67 14.61
CA THR A 63 -15.99 -3.72 13.17
C THR A 63 -16.05 -5.15 12.66
N PRO A 64 -17.10 -5.54 11.90
CA PRO A 64 -17.16 -6.83 11.25
C PRO A 64 -15.96 -7.07 10.33
N LEU A 65 -15.21 -8.14 10.58
CA LEU A 65 -14.11 -8.60 9.74
C LEU A 65 -14.53 -9.86 8.99
N VAL A 66 -14.31 -9.88 7.68
CA VAL A 66 -14.45 -11.09 6.87
C VAL A 66 -13.09 -11.49 6.34
N LEU A 67 -12.63 -12.68 6.73
CA LEU A 67 -11.36 -13.25 6.31
C LEU A 67 -11.57 -14.20 5.13
N ILE A 68 -10.78 -14.00 4.09
CA ILE A 68 -10.83 -14.80 2.86
C ILE A 68 -9.50 -15.51 2.66
N ASP A 69 -9.57 -16.81 2.43
CA ASP A 69 -8.49 -17.62 1.88
C ASP A 69 -8.96 -18.37 0.61
N ALA A 70 -8.26 -19.42 0.21
CA ALA A 70 -8.59 -20.14 -1.01
C ALA A 70 -9.90 -20.94 -0.90
N ASP A 71 -10.13 -21.60 0.24
CA ASP A 71 -11.16 -22.63 0.43
C ASP A 71 -11.96 -22.51 1.75
N GLY A 72 -11.75 -21.44 2.52
CA GLY A 72 -12.36 -21.27 3.85
C GLY A 72 -11.79 -22.24 4.89
N GLY A 73 -10.55 -22.66 4.72
CA GLY A 73 -9.88 -23.72 5.46
C GLY A 73 -8.99 -23.24 6.62
N ALA A 74 -7.87 -23.93 6.78
CA ALA A 74 -6.97 -23.78 7.92
C ALA A 74 -6.32 -22.40 8.01
N LEU A 75 -5.95 -21.79 6.89
CA LEU A 75 -5.29 -20.49 6.87
C LEU A 75 -6.21 -19.38 7.43
N ALA A 76 -7.45 -19.32 6.93
CA ALA A 76 -8.42 -18.35 7.43
C ALA A 76 -8.84 -18.62 8.89
N ALA A 77 -8.93 -19.90 9.30
CA ALA A 77 -9.20 -20.26 10.69
C ALA A 77 -8.08 -19.78 11.63
N ARG A 78 -6.82 -19.97 11.27
CA ARG A 78 -5.65 -19.48 12.02
C ARG A 78 -5.60 -17.95 12.05
N ALA A 79 -5.90 -17.31 10.93
CA ALA A 79 -6.01 -15.85 10.85
C ALA A 79 -7.12 -15.32 11.77
N ARG A 80 -8.25 -16.02 11.84
CA ARG A 80 -9.35 -15.71 12.76
C ARG A 80 -8.90 -15.80 14.22
N THR A 81 -8.20 -16.87 14.58
CA THR A 81 -7.64 -17.02 15.94
C THR A 81 -6.73 -15.85 16.30
N THR A 82 -5.85 -15.43 15.38
CA THR A 82 -4.98 -14.26 15.58
C THR A 82 -5.82 -12.99 15.77
N ALA A 83 -6.81 -12.73 14.93
CA ALA A 83 -7.64 -11.52 15.03
C ALA A 83 -8.44 -11.48 16.35
N LEU A 84 -8.97 -12.63 16.81
CA LEU A 84 -9.66 -12.72 18.10
C LEU A 84 -8.70 -12.47 19.28
N ALA A 85 -7.45 -12.94 19.20
CA ALA A 85 -6.42 -12.67 20.20
C ALA A 85 -5.98 -11.18 20.22
N LEU A 86 -6.29 -10.42 19.18
CA LEU A 86 -6.12 -8.97 19.08
C LEU A 86 -7.40 -8.19 19.47
N ASP A 87 -8.32 -8.82 20.19
CA ASP A 87 -9.58 -8.25 20.69
C ASP A 87 -10.63 -7.88 19.63
N TYR A 88 -10.48 -8.29 18.37
CA TYR A 88 -11.55 -8.16 17.38
C TYR A 88 -12.69 -9.12 17.70
N ARG A 89 -13.94 -8.63 17.67
CA ARG A 89 -15.08 -9.36 18.25
C ARG A 89 -15.95 -10.07 17.22
N ASP A 90 -16.16 -9.45 16.06
CA ASP A 90 -16.96 -10.00 14.94
C ASP A 90 -16.01 -10.40 13.81
N VAL A 91 -15.45 -11.60 13.90
CA VAL A 91 -14.50 -12.13 12.92
C VAL A 91 -15.08 -13.38 12.27
N ARG A 92 -15.37 -13.29 10.98
CA ARG A 92 -16.00 -14.36 10.20
C ARG A 92 -15.07 -14.82 9.09
N VAL A 93 -15.16 -16.11 8.75
CA VAL A 93 -14.47 -16.71 7.62
C VAL A 93 -15.46 -16.91 6.47
N LEU A 94 -15.06 -16.58 5.24
CA LEU A 94 -15.88 -16.86 4.06
C LEU A 94 -16.00 -18.37 3.86
N GLU A 95 -17.23 -18.88 3.90
CA GLU A 95 -17.52 -20.31 3.69
C GLU A 95 -17.02 -20.76 2.31
N GLY A 96 -16.19 -21.82 2.28
CA GLY A 96 -15.57 -22.32 1.06
C GLY A 96 -14.62 -21.33 0.38
N GLY A 97 -14.27 -20.22 1.04
CA GLY A 97 -13.29 -19.24 0.59
C GLY A 97 -13.57 -18.68 -0.80
N LEU A 98 -12.49 -18.30 -1.49
CA LEU A 98 -12.56 -17.77 -2.85
C LEU A 98 -13.10 -18.79 -3.86
N ALA A 99 -12.93 -20.09 -3.59
CA ALA A 99 -13.48 -21.15 -4.43
C ALA A 99 -15.01 -21.13 -4.45
N ALA A 100 -15.67 -21.03 -3.28
CA ALA A 100 -17.12 -20.92 -3.19
C ALA A 100 -17.65 -19.60 -3.77
N TRP A 101 -16.94 -18.48 -3.58
CA TRP A 101 -17.27 -17.21 -4.20
C TRP A 101 -17.37 -17.32 -5.73
N ARG A 102 -16.38 -17.99 -6.35
CA ARG A 102 -16.34 -18.24 -7.79
C ARG A 102 -17.40 -19.26 -8.24
N ALA A 103 -17.65 -20.28 -7.45
CA ALA A 103 -18.66 -21.31 -7.73
C ALA A 103 -20.08 -20.73 -7.79
N GLU A 104 -20.37 -19.64 -7.05
CA GLU A 104 -21.62 -18.87 -7.19
C GLU A 104 -21.64 -17.93 -8.41
N GLY A 105 -20.68 -18.02 -9.33
CA GLY A 105 -20.58 -17.16 -10.52
C GLY A 105 -20.14 -15.73 -10.22
N ARG A 106 -19.62 -15.46 -9.01
CA ARG A 106 -19.18 -14.12 -8.63
C ARG A 106 -17.80 -13.82 -9.17
N ARG A 107 -17.63 -12.62 -9.68
CA ARG A 107 -16.36 -12.19 -10.27
C ARG A 107 -15.26 -12.01 -9.20
N THR A 108 -14.05 -12.34 -9.60
CA THR A 108 -12.80 -11.96 -8.93
C THR A 108 -12.00 -11.07 -9.87
N VAL A 109 -11.16 -10.22 -9.30
CA VAL A 109 -10.25 -9.37 -10.05
C VAL A 109 -8.82 -9.87 -9.87
N GLN A 110 -7.97 -9.60 -10.85
CA GLN A 110 -6.53 -9.89 -10.81
C GLN A 110 -5.74 -8.61 -10.56
N GLY A 111 -4.47 -8.73 -10.20
CA GLY A 111 -3.57 -7.60 -10.00
C GLY A 111 -3.60 -7.04 -8.57
N ILE A 112 -2.92 -5.94 -8.37
CA ILE A 112 -2.87 -5.18 -7.10
C ILE A 112 -3.30 -3.73 -7.35
N ASN A 113 -3.83 -3.05 -6.34
CA ASN A 113 -4.34 -1.68 -6.43
C ASN A 113 -5.41 -1.51 -7.53
N VAL A 114 -6.26 -2.52 -7.70
CA VAL A 114 -7.27 -2.56 -8.77
C VAL A 114 -8.26 -1.41 -8.68
N PRO A 115 -8.74 -0.98 -7.48
CA PRO A 115 -9.67 0.15 -7.39
C PRO A 115 -9.15 1.44 -8.03
N SER A 116 -7.89 1.79 -7.80
CA SER A 116 -7.29 2.99 -8.38
C SER A 116 -7.05 2.88 -9.88
N LYS A 117 -6.76 1.68 -10.38
CA LYS A 117 -6.54 1.44 -11.81
C LYS A 117 -7.84 1.58 -12.59
N VAL A 118 -8.92 0.94 -12.14
CA VAL A 118 -10.27 1.14 -12.69
C VAL A 118 -10.64 2.62 -12.70
N PHE A 119 -10.34 3.32 -11.60
CA PHE A 119 -10.61 4.75 -11.49
C PHE A 119 -9.77 5.58 -12.48
N GLY A 120 -8.48 5.24 -12.65
CA GLY A 120 -7.56 5.92 -13.57
C GLY A 120 -7.99 5.80 -15.03
N GLU A 121 -8.40 4.60 -15.48
CA GLU A 121 -8.92 4.38 -16.84
C GLU A 121 -10.21 5.17 -17.07
N ARG A 122 -11.14 5.17 -16.12
CA ARG A 122 -12.35 5.99 -16.20
C ARG A 122 -12.04 7.48 -16.27
N ALA A 123 -11.09 7.97 -15.44
CA ALA A 123 -10.68 9.36 -15.49
C ALA A 123 -10.08 9.73 -16.86
N LEU A 124 -9.25 8.85 -17.44
CA LEU A 124 -8.73 9.01 -18.79
C LEU A 124 -9.86 9.20 -19.81
N HIS A 125 -10.83 8.28 -19.84
CA HIS A 125 -11.91 8.29 -20.82
C HIS A 125 -12.88 9.45 -20.59
N GLN A 126 -13.27 9.71 -19.35
CA GLN A 126 -14.21 10.78 -18.99
C GLN A 126 -13.65 12.16 -19.29
N HIS A 127 -12.38 12.41 -18.98
CA HIS A 127 -11.75 13.70 -19.17
C HIS A 127 -11.02 13.84 -20.51
N LYS A 128 -10.96 12.77 -21.29
CA LYS A 128 -10.25 12.70 -22.58
C LYS A 128 -8.83 13.27 -22.43
N THR A 129 -8.12 12.77 -21.39
CA THR A 129 -6.77 13.23 -21.05
C THR A 129 -5.85 13.11 -22.25
N PRO A 130 -5.24 14.20 -22.76
CA PRO A 130 -4.34 14.13 -23.89
C PRO A 130 -3.12 13.26 -23.57
N GLN A 131 -2.70 12.46 -24.56
CA GLN A 131 -1.55 11.58 -24.43
C GLN A 131 -0.49 11.90 -25.49
N ILE A 132 0.76 11.59 -25.18
CA ILE A 132 1.89 11.65 -26.11
C ILE A 132 2.52 10.27 -26.22
N PRO A 133 2.70 9.74 -27.45
CA PRO A 133 3.39 8.45 -27.67
C PRO A 133 4.87 8.52 -27.24
N PRO A 134 5.47 7.43 -26.73
CA PRO A 134 6.87 7.39 -26.31
C PRO A 134 7.86 7.83 -27.40
N VAL A 135 7.67 7.39 -28.65
CA VAL A 135 8.55 7.73 -29.79
C VAL A 135 8.48 9.22 -30.12
N GLU A 136 7.30 9.83 -30.03
CA GLU A 136 7.16 11.27 -30.24
C GLU A 136 7.87 12.06 -29.14
N LEU A 137 7.68 11.68 -27.87
CA LEU A 137 8.36 12.33 -26.75
C LEU A 137 9.89 12.19 -26.87
N ALA A 138 10.39 11.00 -27.23
CA ALA A 138 11.81 10.79 -27.45
C ALA A 138 12.38 11.68 -28.57
N THR A 139 11.63 11.86 -29.65
CA THR A 139 11.99 12.76 -30.75
C THR A 139 12.08 14.22 -30.27
N ARG A 140 11.13 14.66 -29.46
CA ARG A 140 11.11 16.01 -28.90
C ARG A 140 12.26 16.25 -27.93
N ILE A 141 12.58 15.27 -27.07
CA ILE A 141 13.75 15.30 -26.17
C ILE A 141 15.04 15.41 -27.00
N ALA A 142 15.20 14.59 -28.05
CA ALA A 142 16.38 14.60 -28.89
C ALA A 142 16.58 15.93 -29.65
N ARG A 143 15.51 16.64 -29.98
CA ARG A 143 15.57 17.99 -30.59
C ARG A 143 15.88 19.08 -29.57
N GLY A 144 15.81 18.78 -28.27
CA GLY A 144 15.97 19.79 -27.22
C GLY A 144 14.74 20.70 -27.07
N ASP A 145 13.53 20.21 -27.39
CA ASP A 145 12.29 20.95 -27.20
C ASP A 145 12.16 21.36 -25.73
N ASP A 146 11.85 22.64 -25.48
CA ASP A 146 11.67 23.16 -24.12
C ASP A 146 10.33 22.68 -23.54
N MET A 147 10.39 21.69 -22.65
CA MET A 147 9.24 21.08 -21.98
C MET A 147 9.57 20.66 -20.54
N VAL A 148 8.58 20.58 -19.69
CA VAL A 148 8.71 20.02 -18.33
C VAL A 148 8.24 18.59 -18.36
N ILE A 149 9.10 17.64 -17.96
CA ILE A 149 8.75 16.21 -17.84
C ILE A 149 8.78 15.85 -16.37
N VAL A 150 7.68 15.32 -15.82
CA VAL A 150 7.55 14.96 -14.41
C VAL A 150 7.15 13.51 -14.23
N ASP A 151 7.81 12.84 -13.28
CA ASP A 151 7.52 11.47 -12.86
C ASP A 151 6.72 11.48 -11.56
N THR A 152 5.50 10.95 -11.59
CA THR A 152 4.56 10.97 -10.47
C THR A 152 4.71 9.78 -9.52
N ARG A 153 5.69 8.92 -9.76
CA ARG A 153 5.99 7.75 -8.92
C ARG A 153 6.72 8.16 -7.64
N THR A 154 7.02 7.15 -6.80
CA THR A 154 7.88 7.40 -5.63
C THR A 154 9.32 7.71 -6.05
N PRO A 155 10.10 8.42 -5.22
CA PRO A 155 11.51 8.70 -5.51
C PRO A 155 12.35 7.44 -5.78
N GLU A 156 12.02 6.34 -5.11
CA GLU A 156 12.71 5.06 -5.30
C GLU A 156 12.40 4.44 -6.67
N GLU A 157 11.14 4.50 -7.11
CA GLU A 157 10.74 4.05 -8.45
C GLU A 157 11.39 4.93 -9.53
N TYR A 158 11.44 6.24 -9.31
CA TYR A 158 12.07 7.22 -10.20
C TYR A 158 13.58 6.95 -10.35
N ALA A 159 14.31 6.79 -9.25
CA ALA A 159 15.74 6.52 -9.25
C ALA A 159 16.08 5.18 -9.92
N ARG A 160 15.20 4.18 -9.84
CA ARG A 160 15.37 2.89 -10.51
C ARG A 160 15.36 3.03 -12.03
N GLY A 161 14.56 3.94 -12.57
CA GLY A 161 14.52 4.26 -14.00
C GLY A 161 13.39 5.21 -14.34
N CYS A 162 13.70 6.33 -15.02
CA CYS A 162 12.75 7.35 -15.45
C CYS A 162 12.96 7.70 -16.92
N VAL A 163 12.03 8.42 -17.51
CA VAL A 163 12.22 9.05 -18.83
C VAL A 163 13.39 10.04 -18.75
N PRO A 164 14.34 10.04 -19.71
CA PRO A 164 15.49 10.96 -19.66
C PRO A 164 15.08 12.42 -19.48
N GLY A 165 15.73 13.10 -18.54
CA GLY A 165 15.45 14.50 -18.21
C GLY A 165 14.23 14.72 -17.32
N ALA A 166 13.44 13.70 -16.97
CA ALA A 166 12.32 13.86 -16.07
C ALA A 166 12.75 14.29 -14.66
N ILE A 167 11.85 14.97 -13.96
CA ILE A 167 12.01 15.41 -12.56
C ILE A 167 11.06 14.59 -11.69
N SER A 168 11.57 14.06 -10.57
CA SER A 168 10.73 13.35 -9.60
C SER A 168 9.72 14.31 -8.96
N MET A 169 8.44 14.06 -9.16
CA MET A 169 7.36 14.85 -8.59
C MET A 169 6.18 13.96 -8.26
N PRO A 170 6.21 13.21 -7.13
CA PRO A 170 5.12 12.36 -6.70
C PRO A 170 3.76 13.05 -6.79
N GLY A 171 2.71 12.32 -7.15
CA GLY A 171 1.42 12.91 -7.54
C GLY A 171 0.84 13.94 -6.58
N GLY A 172 1.09 13.80 -5.27
CA GLY A 172 0.70 14.79 -4.25
C GLY A 172 1.44 16.13 -4.37
N GLU A 173 2.64 16.16 -4.93
CA GLU A 173 3.48 17.36 -5.06
C GLU A 173 3.18 18.18 -6.33
N LEU A 174 2.51 17.59 -7.33
CA LEU A 174 2.30 18.23 -8.64
C LEU A 174 1.73 19.64 -8.54
N VAL A 175 0.55 19.79 -7.96
CA VAL A 175 -0.13 21.09 -7.86
C VAL A 175 0.61 22.05 -6.95
N PHE A 176 1.36 21.50 -6.00
CA PHE A 176 2.10 22.27 -5.01
C PHE A 176 3.40 22.86 -5.56
N ARG A 177 4.08 22.16 -6.51
CA ARG A 177 5.43 22.51 -6.97
C ARG A 177 5.57 22.76 -8.46
N ILE A 178 4.58 22.47 -9.30
CA ILE A 178 4.75 22.57 -10.76
C ILE A 178 5.14 23.97 -11.23
N LEU A 179 4.68 25.02 -10.55
CA LEU A 179 5.00 26.41 -10.90
C LEU A 179 6.46 26.78 -10.66
N GLU A 180 7.23 25.96 -9.94
CA GLU A 180 8.69 26.13 -9.80
C GLU A 180 9.47 25.66 -11.04
N LEU A 181 8.82 24.89 -11.92
CA LEU A 181 9.44 24.33 -13.12
C LEU A 181 8.97 25.02 -14.40
N VAL A 182 7.76 25.55 -14.40
CA VAL A 182 7.16 26.17 -15.59
C VAL A 182 7.60 27.62 -15.69
N THR A 183 8.22 27.96 -16.81
CA THR A 183 8.75 29.31 -17.06
C THR A 183 7.93 30.15 -18.06
N ARG A 184 7.13 29.48 -18.92
CA ARG A 184 6.30 30.11 -19.96
C ARG A 184 4.93 29.44 -20.04
N ALA A 185 3.93 30.18 -20.47
CA ALA A 185 2.55 29.75 -20.58
C ALA A 185 2.31 28.70 -21.69
N ASP A 186 3.16 28.65 -22.70
CA ASP A 186 3.11 27.71 -23.83
C ASP A 186 4.02 26.49 -23.65
N GLN A 187 4.78 26.42 -22.56
CA GLN A 187 5.70 25.32 -22.26
C GLN A 187 4.91 24.04 -21.94
N PRO A 188 5.07 22.95 -22.72
CA PRO A 188 4.34 21.72 -22.46
C PRO A 188 4.78 21.05 -21.16
N ILE A 189 3.82 20.41 -20.48
CA ILE A 189 4.04 19.59 -19.29
C ILE A 189 3.69 18.16 -19.66
N VAL A 190 4.68 17.26 -19.57
CA VAL A 190 4.50 15.83 -19.78
C VAL A 190 4.52 15.11 -18.44
N VAL A 191 3.43 14.41 -18.13
CA VAL A 191 3.28 13.67 -16.87
C VAL A 191 3.42 12.19 -17.14
N HIS A 192 4.30 11.49 -16.44
CA HIS A 192 4.42 10.05 -16.57
C HIS A 192 4.48 9.31 -15.23
N CYS A 193 4.25 7.99 -15.30
CA CYS A 193 4.44 7.05 -14.21
C CYS A 193 5.02 5.73 -14.75
N GLY A 194 4.81 4.61 -14.07
CA GLY A 194 5.25 3.29 -14.54
C GLY A 194 4.41 2.71 -15.67
N GLY A 195 3.09 2.97 -15.66
CA GLY A 195 2.11 2.54 -16.65
C GLY A 195 1.13 3.68 -16.95
N ARG A 196 -0.07 3.59 -16.40
CA ARG A 196 -1.22 4.42 -16.79
C ARG A 196 -1.77 5.30 -15.67
N THR A 197 -2.31 4.72 -14.62
CA THR A 197 -3.16 5.33 -13.58
C THR A 197 -2.62 6.65 -13.01
N ARG A 198 -1.39 6.66 -12.45
CA ARG A 198 -0.84 7.83 -11.74
C ARG A 198 -0.55 9.00 -12.68
N SER A 199 -0.17 8.73 -13.94
CA SER A 199 0.03 9.80 -14.93
C SER A 199 -1.27 10.46 -15.35
N TYR A 200 -2.36 9.70 -15.51
CA TYR A 200 -3.66 10.27 -15.87
C TYR A 200 -4.24 11.10 -14.72
N ILE A 201 -4.26 10.57 -13.51
CA ILE A 201 -4.71 11.32 -12.32
C ILE A 201 -3.84 12.55 -12.08
N GLY A 202 -2.51 12.44 -12.31
CA GLY A 202 -1.58 13.55 -12.18
C GLY A 202 -1.81 14.63 -13.23
N ALA A 203 -1.97 14.26 -14.50
CA ALA A 203 -2.29 15.18 -15.58
C ALA A 203 -3.62 15.93 -15.31
N GLU A 204 -4.67 15.19 -14.88
CA GLU A 204 -5.94 15.82 -14.54
C GLU A 204 -5.85 16.72 -13.30
N SER A 205 -5.01 16.38 -12.32
CA SER A 205 -4.73 17.27 -11.18
C SER A 205 -4.14 18.61 -11.66
N LEU A 206 -3.21 18.58 -12.60
CA LEU A 206 -2.62 19.81 -13.19
C LEU A 206 -3.64 20.55 -14.08
N ARG A 207 -4.43 19.85 -14.88
CA ARG A 207 -5.49 20.48 -15.70
C ARG A 207 -6.51 21.19 -14.82
N ARG A 208 -6.83 20.65 -13.66
CA ARG A 208 -7.68 21.31 -12.65
C ARG A 208 -7.04 22.56 -12.05
N MET A 209 -5.72 22.77 -12.19
CA MET A 209 -5.13 24.08 -11.82
C MET A 209 -5.61 25.21 -12.73
N GLY A 210 -6.00 24.90 -13.97
CA GLY A 210 -6.35 25.92 -14.97
C GLY A 210 -5.12 26.62 -15.55
N LEU A 211 -3.98 25.91 -15.58
CA LEU A 211 -2.77 26.42 -16.24
C LEU A 211 -3.00 26.55 -17.75
N PRO A 212 -2.44 27.59 -18.39
CA PRO A 212 -2.52 27.74 -19.84
C PRO A 212 -1.63 26.73 -20.60
N ASN A 213 -0.74 26.07 -19.91
CA ASN A 213 0.22 25.11 -20.46
C ASN A 213 -0.47 23.90 -21.08
N PRO A 214 -0.01 23.38 -22.24
CA PRO A 214 -0.40 22.08 -22.72
C PRO A 214 0.03 20.99 -21.73
N ILE A 215 -0.92 20.21 -21.21
CA ILE A 215 -0.66 19.13 -20.27
C ILE A 215 -1.04 17.81 -20.92
N VAL A 216 -0.07 16.89 -21.01
CA VAL A 216 -0.24 15.58 -21.64
C VAL A 216 0.31 14.47 -20.73
N ALA A 217 -0.28 13.29 -20.79
CA ALA A 217 0.26 12.10 -20.14
C ALA A 217 1.11 11.29 -21.13
N LEU A 218 2.23 10.74 -20.70
CA LEU A 218 2.99 9.77 -21.50
C LEU A 218 2.20 8.47 -21.60
N GLU A 219 1.90 8.06 -22.82
CA GLU A 219 1.19 6.80 -23.09
C GLU A 219 1.98 5.62 -22.50
N ASN A 220 1.31 4.83 -21.64
CA ASN A 220 1.86 3.65 -20.99
C ASN A 220 3.14 3.88 -20.16
N GLY A 221 3.47 5.13 -19.85
CA GLY A 221 4.53 5.52 -18.92
C GLY A 221 5.91 4.94 -19.26
N THR A 222 6.69 4.58 -18.22
CA THR A 222 8.02 3.99 -18.44
C THR A 222 7.96 2.59 -19.07
N MET A 223 6.88 1.83 -18.86
CA MET A 223 6.72 0.54 -19.57
C MET A 223 6.51 0.75 -21.07
N GLY A 224 5.65 1.70 -21.46
CA GLY A 224 5.51 2.07 -22.88
C GLY A 224 6.81 2.56 -23.51
N TRP A 225 7.61 3.32 -22.75
CA TRP A 225 8.94 3.78 -23.17
C TRP A 225 9.88 2.59 -23.46
N GLU A 226 10.01 1.64 -22.55
CA GLU A 226 10.84 0.44 -22.74
C GLU A 226 10.31 -0.47 -23.85
N LEU A 227 8.99 -0.63 -23.98
CA LEU A 227 8.35 -1.40 -25.04
C LEU A 227 8.58 -0.82 -26.43
N ALA A 228 8.72 0.52 -26.53
CA ALA A 228 9.11 1.21 -27.75
C ALA A 228 10.62 1.06 -28.07
N GLY A 229 11.39 0.32 -27.28
CA GLY A 229 12.82 0.12 -27.47
C GLY A 229 13.69 1.28 -26.97
N LEU A 230 13.13 2.19 -26.19
CA LEU A 230 13.81 3.37 -25.66
C LEU A 230 14.44 3.06 -24.29
N THR A 231 15.57 3.72 -23.98
CA THR A 231 16.32 3.48 -22.74
C THR A 231 15.90 4.47 -21.65
N LEU A 232 15.63 3.94 -20.45
CA LEU A 232 15.40 4.74 -19.25
C LEU A 232 16.72 5.28 -18.67
N GLU A 233 16.67 6.46 -18.10
CA GLU A 233 17.73 7.02 -17.27
C GLU A 233 17.65 6.38 -15.87
N ARG A 234 18.77 5.89 -15.34
CA ARG A 234 18.86 5.23 -14.03
C ARG A 234 19.69 6.06 -13.06
N GLY A 235 19.37 5.96 -11.77
CA GLY A 235 20.09 6.68 -10.71
C GLY A 235 19.82 8.18 -10.68
N ALA A 236 18.81 8.66 -11.40
CA ALA A 236 18.42 10.06 -11.36
C ALA A 236 17.88 10.44 -9.98
N SER A 237 18.20 11.68 -9.54
CA SER A 237 17.80 12.23 -8.24
C SER A 237 17.29 13.67 -8.32
N ARG A 238 16.85 14.09 -9.52
CA ARG A 238 16.32 15.45 -9.72
C ARG A 238 14.99 15.59 -8.96
N TRP A 239 14.91 16.64 -8.16
CA TRP A 239 13.74 17.03 -7.39
C TRP A 239 13.39 18.51 -7.68
N PRO A 240 12.12 18.92 -7.67
CA PRO A 240 11.76 20.32 -7.87
C PRO A 240 12.27 21.19 -6.72
N PRO A 241 12.50 22.49 -6.95
CA PRO A 241 12.78 23.44 -5.88
C PRO A 241 11.66 23.46 -4.82
N GLU A 242 11.98 24.02 -3.65
CA GLU A 242 10.97 24.27 -2.63
C GLU A 242 9.89 25.23 -3.16
N ALA A 243 8.62 24.92 -2.80
CA ALA A 243 7.50 25.74 -3.22
C ALA A 243 7.63 27.16 -2.66
N THR A 244 7.71 28.15 -3.57
CA THR A 244 7.74 29.56 -3.21
C THR A 244 6.41 30.03 -2.60
N PRO A 245 6.36 31.17 -1.90
CA PRO A 245 5.10 31.74 -1.43
C PRO A 245 4.06 31.93 -2.56
N ARG A 246 4.52 32.23 -3.78
CA ARG A 246 3.66 32.34 -4.96
C ARG A 246 3.02 31.01 -5.32
N SER A 247 3.80 29.95 -5.39
CA SER A 247 3.31 28.59 -5.71
C SER A 247 2.38 28.07 -4.63
N ARG A 248 2.72 28.29 -3.36
CA ARG A 248 1.84 27.94 -2.22
C ARG A 248 0.50 28.67 -2.28
N ALA A 249 0.50 29.97 -2.58
CA ALA A 249 -0.73 30.75 -2.72
C ALA A 249 -1.58 30.27 -3.91
N ALA A 250 -0.96 29.98 -5.06
CA ALA A 250 -1.66 29.41 -6.21
C ALA A 250 -2.27 28.05 -5.90
N ALA A 251 -1.51 27.14 -5.28
CA ALA A 251 -2.00 25.84 -4.85
C ALA A 251 -3.19 25.95 -3.87
N ALA A 252 -3.12 26.91 -2.93
CA ALA A 252 -4.21 27.18 -1.98
C ALA A 252 -5.49 27.68 -2.66
N LEU A 253 -5.37 28.51 -3.70
CA LEU A 253 -6.52 28.97 -4.50
C LEU A 253 -7.17 27.80 -5.26
N VAL A 254 -6.35 26.95 -5.89
CA VAL A 254 -6.82 25.74 -6.57
C VAL A 254 -7.53 24.82 -5.57
N ALA A 255 -6.92 24.57 -4.43
CA ALA A 255 -7.50 23.72 -3.38
C ALA A 255 -8.86 24.23 -2.89
N LYS A 256 -9.00 25.55 -2.67
CA LYS A 256 -10.31 26.16 -2.29
C LYS A 256 -11.37 25.93 -3.36
N ARG A 257 -11.04 26.11 -4.63
CA ARG A 257 -11.96 25.87 -5.73
C ARG A 257 -12.34 24.38 -5.80
N VAL A 258 -11.36 23.49 -5.79
CA VAL A 258 -11.56 22.03 -5.81
C VAL A 258 -12.40 21.58 -4.61
N ALA A 259 -12.17 22.13 -3.43
CA ALA A 259 -12.96 21.83 -2.23
C ALA A 259 -14.44 22.23 -2.41
N ALA A 260 -14.69 23.38 -3.03
CA ALA A 260 -16.06 23.83 -3.30
C ALA A 260 -16.75 22.97 -4.37
N GLU A 261 -16.04 22.66 -5.47
CA GLU A 261 -16.54 21.83 -6.58
C GLU A 261 -16.89 20.40 -6.13
N ASP A 262 -16.01 19.78 -5.36
CA ASP A 262 -16.16 18.38 -4.92
C ASP A 262 -16.82 18.26 -3.53
N GLY A 263 -17.19 19.36 -2.89
CA GLY A 263 -17.82 19.38 -1.57
C GLY A 263 -16.95 18.76 -0.48
N ILE A 264 -15.65 19.11 -0.45
CA ILE A 264 -14.72 18.61 0.56
C ILE A 264 -14.97 19.29 1.90
N ARG A 265 -15.19 18.49 2.94
CA ARG A 265 -15.40 18.95 4.31
C ARG A 265 -14.03 19.27 4.96
N PHE A 266 -13.99 20.38 5.71
CA PHE A 266 -12.86 20.69 6.58
C PHE A 266 -13.25 20.42 8.03
N VAL A 267 -12.33 19.86 8.79
CA VAL A 267 -12.47 19.61 10.23
C VAL A 267 -11.50 20.50 11.00
N SER A 268 -11.97 21.09 12.09
CA SER A 268 -11.12 21.84 13.01
C SER A 268 -10.18 20.90 13.79
N PRO A 269 -9.12 21.42 14.41
CA PRO A 269 -8.28 20.63 15.33
C PRO A 269 -9.08 20.01 16.49
N GLU A 270 -10.12 20.68 16.97
CA GLU A 270 -11.00 20.17 18.02
C GLU A 270 -11.85 18.99 17.54
N GLU A 271 -12.48 19.12 16.39
CA GLU A 271 -13.22 18.03 15.75
C GLU A 271 -12.32 16.81 15.48
N LEU A 272 -11.09 17.05 15.01
CA LEU A 272 -10.13 15.96 14.81
C LEU A 272 -9.79 15.25 16.12
N ARG A 273 -9.60 15.98 17.24
CA ARG A 273 -9.42 15.34 18.55
C ARG A 273 -10.60 14.45 18.91
N GLY A 274 -11.83 14.91 18.65
CA GLY A 274 -13.05 14.11 18.84
C GLY A 274 -13.04 12.83 18.02
N VAL A 275 -12.67 12.91 16.74
CA VAL A 275 -12.52 11.75 15.85
C VAL A 275 -11.49 10.77 16.37
N LEU A 276 -10.31 11.26 16.76
CA LEU A 276 -9.22 10.41 17.27
C LEU A 276 -9.57 9.75 18.61
N ALA A 277 -10.26 10.44 19.49
CA ALA A 277 -10.71 9.89 20.78
C ALA A 277 -11.70 8.74 20.63
N GLN A 278 -12.50 8.75 19.55
CA GLN A 278 -13.50 7.72 19.26
C GLN A 278 -12.99 6.60 18.34
N ARG A 279 -11.71 6.58 18.02
CA ARG A 279 -11.10 5.71 17.02
C ARG A 279 -11.26 4.21 17.32
N SER A 280 -11.33 3.84 18.60
CA SER A 280 -11.59 2.47 19.05
C SER A 280 -13.06 2.04 18.96
N GLU A 281 -13.98 2.98 18.74
CA GLU A 281 -15.41 2.74 18.61
C GLU A 281 -15.88 2.87 17.15
N ARG A 282 -15.25 3.81 16.41
CA ARG A 282 -15.53 4.12 15.01
C ARG A 282 -14.23 4.18 14.22
N ASN A 283 -14.15 3.41 13.15
CA ASN A 283 -12.97 3.45 12.30
C ASN A 283 -12.71 4.87 11.78
N ALA A 284 -11.50 5.33 11.99
CA ALA A 284 -11.05 6.62 11.47
C ALA A 284 -9.57 6.53 11.06
N TYR A 285 -9.26 7.11 9.91
CA TYR A 285 -7.91 7.23 9.40
C TYR A 285 -7.46 8.68 9.47
N LEU A 286 -6.26 8.90 9.97
CA LEU A 286 -5.57 10.17 9.87
C LEU A 286 -4.33 9.94 8.99
N LEU A 287 -4.36 10.48 7.78
CA LEU A 287 -3.32 10.29 6.77
C LEU A 287 -2.55 11.59 6.58
N ASP A 288 -1.23 11.55 6.80
CA ASP A 288 -0.32 12.65 6.44
C ASP A 288 0.14 12.43 5.00
N VAL A 289 -0.19 13.37 4.12
CA VAL A 289 0.01 13.25 2.67
C VAL A 289 1.25 13.98 2.16
N ARG A 290 2.09 14.48 3.05
CA ARG A 290 3.33 15.21 2.74
C ARG A 290 4.46 14.27 2.29
N THR A 291 5.62 14.86 2.02
CA THR A 291 6.83 14.08 1.74
C THR A 291 7.31 13.33 2.99
N ARG A 292 8.18 12.35 2.77
CA ARG A 292 8.74 11.53 3.86
C ARG A 292 9.54 12.39 4.84
N GLU A 293 10.30 13.32 4.31
CA GLU A 293 11.17 14.22 5.07
C GLU A 293 10.34 15.18 5.93
N GLU A 294 9.28 15.78 5.37
CA GLU A 294 8.37 16.66 6.11
C GLU A 294 7.67 15.92 7.23
N TYR A 295 7.20 14.69 6.99
CA TYR A 295 6.61 13.85 8.01
C TYR A 295 7.61 13.52 9.13
N ALA A 296 8.85 13.18 8.79
CA ALA A 296 9.89 12.85 9.76
C ALA A 296 10.29 14.03 10.66
N VAL A 297 10.23 15.24 10.13
CA VAL A 297 10.52 16.48 10.91
C VAL A 297 9.44 16.70 11.98
N GLY A 298 8.18 16.40 11.68
CA GLY A 298 7.08 16.48 12.64
C GLY A 298 5.74 16.20 12.00
N HIS A 299 4.92 15.40 12.67
CA HIS A 299 3.57 15.03 12.22
C HIS A 299 2.62 14.94 13.42
N ILE A 300 1.32 14.88 13.13
CA ILE A 300 0.30 14.68 14.16
C ILE A 300 0.47 13.29 14.78
N ALA A 301 0.48 13.20 16.11
CA ALA A 301 0.64 11.93 16.81
C ALA A 301 -0.42 10.89 16.34
N GLY A 302 0.04 9.70 15.97
CA GLY A 302 -0.78 8.62 15.44
C GLY A 302 -1.27 8.81 14.00
N ALA A 303 -0.79 9.82 13.26
CA ALA A 303 -0.99 9.90 11.82
C ALA A 303 -0.18 8.83 11.08
N VAL A 304 -0.76 8.27 10.03
CA VAL A 304 -0.06 7.35 9.14
C VAL A 304 0.46 8.13 7.94
N TRP A 305 1.76 8.00 7.66
CA TRP A 305 2.34 8.60 6.47
C TRP A 305 1.93 7.84 5.22
N VAL A 306 1.18 8.52 4.35
CA VAL A 306 0.77 8.01 3.04
C VAL A 306 0.81 9.18 2.05
N PRO A 307 1.89 9.36 1.28
CA PRO A 307 1.98 10.49 0.33
C PRO A 307 0.77 10.54 -0.59
N GLY A 308 0.28 11.74 -0.92
CA GLY A 308 -1.01 11.92 -1.60
C GLY A 308 -1.20 11.06 -2.86
N GLY A 309 -0.15 10.91 -3.68
CA GLY A 309 -0.20 10.03 -4.85
C GLY A 309 -0.38 8.55 -4.48
N GLN A 310 0.21 8.11 -3.37
CA GLN A 310 0.07 6.73 -2.88
C GLN A 310 -1.26 6.52 -2.14
N ALA A 311 -1.78 7.54 -1.45
CA ALA A 311 -3.10 7.48 -0.83
C ALA A 311 -4.20 7.20 -1.86
N VAL A 312 -4.07 7.75 -3.08
CA VAL A 312 -4.97 7.48 -4.21
C VAL A 312 -4.66 6.14 -4.87
N GLN A 313 -3.37 5.82 -5.08
CA GLN A 313 -2.93 4.62 -5.79
C GLN A 313 -3.24 3.33 -5.01
N ALA A 314 -3.06 3.32 -3.70
CA ALA A 314 -3.07 2.14 -2.86
C ALA A 314 -4.19 2.18 -1.80
N THR A 315 -5.38 2.62 -2.19
CA THR A 315 -6.54 2.71 -1.30
C THR A 315 -6.89 1.38 -0.65
N ASP A 316 -6.78 0.28 -1.39
CA ASP A 316 -7.00 -1.08 -0.93
C ASP A 316 -5.88 -1.64 -0.03
N GLU A 317 -4.81 -0.89 0.17
CA GLU A 317 -3.74 -1.24 1.11
C GLU A 317 -3.75 -0.38 2.39
N CYS A 318 -4.29 0.83 2.35
CA CYS A 318 -4.26 1.76 3.48
C CYS A 318 -5.63 2.05 4.11
N ILE A 319 -6.73 1.71 3.43
CA ILE A 319 -8.11 1.97 3.90
C ILE A 319 -8.92 0.68 3.77
N ALA A 320 -8.90 -0.15 4.81
CA ALA A 320 -9.64 -1.42 4.79
C ALA A 320 -11.15 -1.26 5.05
N VAL A 321 -11.56 -0.21 5.77
CA VAL A 321 -12.96 0.11 6.07
C VAL A 321 -13.37 1.34 5.27
N ARG A 322 -14.11 1.16 4.19
CA ARG A 322 -14.51 2.27 3.29
C ARG A 322 -15.47 3.27 3.93
N GLU A 323 -16.35 2.77 4.77
CA GLU A 323 -17.40 3.52 5.47
C GLU A 323 -16.88 4.15 6.77
N SER A 324 -15.61 4.53 6.77
CA SER A 324 -14.91 5.20 7.88
C SER A 324 -14.73 6.69 7.63
N THR A 325 -14.43 7.43 8.68
CA THR A 325 -13.96 8.81 8.57
C THR A 325 -12.49 8.82 8.14
N ILE A 326 -12.17 9.49 7.04
CA ILE A 326 -10.81 9.67 6.55
C ILE A 326 -10.46 11.15 6.66
N VAL A 327 -9.50 11.47 7.53
CA VAL A 327 -8.98 12.84 7.65
C VAL A 327 -7.59 12.90 7.06
N LEU A 328 -7.40 13.82 6.13
CA LEU A 328 -6.12 14.09 5.48
C LEU A 328 -5.47 15.33 6.07
N ALA A 329 -4.19 15.27 6.35
CA ALA A 329 -3.42 16.37 6.89
C ALA A 329 -2.17 16.66 6.04
N ASP A 330 -1.85 17.94 5.93
CA ASP A 330 -0.60 18.46 5.40
C ASP A 330 -0.20 19.73 6.17
N ASP A 331 0.69 20.56 5.62
CA ASP A 331 1.10 21.83 6.23
C ASP A 331 0.30 23.04 5.74
N SER A 332 -0.46 22.89 4.64
CA SER A 332 -1.07 24.00 3.91
C SER A 332 -2.49 23.73 3.41
N PHE A 333 -3.05 22.56 3.70
CA PHE A 333 -4.31 21.98 3.19
C PHE A 333 -4.39 21.78 1.65
N ALA A 334 -3.43 22.21 0.86
CA ALA A 334 -3.53 22.13 -0.60
C ALA A 334 -3.36 20.70 -1.11
N ARG A 335 -2.32 19.99 -0.66
CA ARG A 335 -2.06 18.59 -1.01
C ARG A 335 -3.15 17.66 -0.49
N ALA A 336 -3.56 17.88 0.77
CA ALA A 336 -4.62 17.13 1.42
C ALA A 336 -5.97 17.29 0.71
N THR A 337 -6.32 18.50 0.29
CA THR A 337 -7.58 18.77 -0.41
C THR A 337 -7.65 18.07 -1.77
N LEU A 338 -6.57 18.11 -2.55
CA LEU A 338 -6.54 17.45 -3.86
C LEU A 338 -6.59 15.93 -3.72
N THR A 339 -5.89 15.38 -2.73
CA THR A 339 -5.98 13.95 -2.41
C THR A 339 -7.39 13.58 -1.96
N ALA A 340 -8.01 14.38 -1.07
CA ALA A 340 -9.39 14.18 -0.61
C ALA A 340 -10.39 14.19 -1.77
N ALA A 341 -10.22 15.11 -2.72
CA ALA A 341 -11.07 15.20 -3.90
C ALA A 341 -11.03 13.91 -4.73
N TRP A 342 -9.85 13.34 -4.94
CA TRP A 342 -9.72 12.06 -5.65
C TRP A 342 -10.32 10.90 -4.86
N LEU A 343 -10.07 10.80 -3.56
CA LEU A 343 -10.68 9.75 -2.72
C LEU A 343 -12.22 9.85 -2.73
N LYS A 344 -12.77 11.06 -2.66
CA LYS A 344 -14.21 11.26 -2.75
C LYS A 344 -14.77 10.83 -4.10
N ARG A 345 -14.10 11.16 -5.20
CA ARG A 345 -14.46 10.70 -6.54
C ARG A 345 -14.31 9.18 -6.73
N MET A 346 -13.41 8.54 -5.98
CA MET A 346 -13.33 7.08 -5.87
C MET A 346 -14.46 6.47 -5.00
N GLY A 347 -15.38 7.29 -4.49
CA GLY A 347 -16.57 6.86 -3.76
C GLY A 347 -16.34 6.58 -2.27
N PHE A 348 -15.32 7.18 -1.65
CA PHE A 348 -15.21 7.17 -0.18
C PHE A 348 -16.22 8.18 0.40
N PRO A 349 -17.14 7.75 1.30
CA PRO A 349 -18.28 8.57 1.69
C PRO A 349 -17.94 9.73 2.63
N ASP A 350 -16.99 9.55 3.55
CA ASP A 350 -16.62 10.52 4.57
C ASP A 350 -15.13 10.84 4.53
N VAL A 351 -14.77 11.78 3.64
CA VAL A 351 -13.41 12.30 3.48
C VAL A 351 -13.38 13.76 3.90
N ALA A 352 -12.44 14.11 4.76
CA ALA A 352 -12.25 15.45 5.27
C ALA A 352 -10.78 15.88 5.26
N VAL A 353 -10.53 17.16 5.37
CA VAL A 353 -9.21 17.77 5.44
C VAL A 353 -9.08 18.56 6.73
N LEU A 354 -7.94 18.45 7.41
CA LEU A 354 -7.66 19.25 8.60
C LEU A 354 -7.51 20.72 8.22
N ALA A 355 -8.39 21.57 8.74
CA ALA A 355 -8.36 23.00 8.51
C ALA A 355 -7.08 23.63 9.07
N GLY A 356 -6.33 24.33 8.20
CA GLY A 356 -5.05 24.93 8.56
C GLY A 356 -3.91 23.94 8.79
N GLY A 357 -4.14 22.64 8.56
CA GLY A 357 -3.13 21.59 8.57
C GLY A 357 -2.36 21.44 9.90
N LEU A 358 -1.15 20.88 9.83
CA LEU A 358 -0.28 20.69 10.99
C LEU A 358 -0.03 21.98 11.81
N PRO A 359 0.18 23.16 11.20
CA PRO A 359 0.36 24.39 11.97
C PRO A 359 -0.85 24.73 12.86
N ALA A 360 -2.08 24.56 12.36
CA ALA A 360 -3.28 24.80 13.16
C ALA A 360 -3.45 23.77 14.30
N TRP A 361 -3.09 22.51 14.04
CA TRP A 361 -3.07 21.48 15.07
C TRP A 361 -2.13 21.81 16.21
N VAL A 362 -0.89 22.23 15.89
CA VAL A 362 0.11 22.63 16.89
C VAL A 362 -0.34 23.88 17.65
N ALA A 363 -0.85 24.90 16.96
CA ALA A 363 -1.38 26.11 17.60
C ALA A 363 -2.53 25.83 18.57
N ALA A 364 -3.32 24.79 18.29
CA ALA A 364 -4.37 24.32 19.18
C ALA A 364 -3.86 23.38 20.31
N GLY A 365 -2.54 23.22 20.47
CA GLY A 365 -1.92 22.37 21.50
C GLY A 365 -2.08 20.87 21.23
N GLY A 366 -2.20 20.48 19.95
CA GLY A 366 -2.25 19.07 19.55
C GLY A 366 -0.88 18.38 19.67
N ALA A 367 -0.87 17.11 20.06
CA ALA A 367 0.37 16.32 20.19
C ALA A 367 0.98 16.01 18.81
N THR A 368 2.31 16.05 18.75
CA THR A 368 3.08 15.71 17.55
C THR A 368 4.14 14.66 17.85
N GLU A 369 4.56 13.96 16.81
CA GLU A 369 5.64 12.97 16.83
C GLU A 369 6.66 13.30 15.74
N THR A 370 7.85 12.71 15.81
CA THR A 370 8.94 12.87 14.85
C THR A 370 9.46 11.51 14.37
N GLY A 371 10.20 11.52 13.27
CA GLY A 371 10.75 10.29 12.69
C GLY A 371 9.71 9.49 11.90
N HIS A 372 10.01 8.23 11.68
CA HIS A 372 9.10 7.25 11.07
C HIS A 372 8.88 6.13 12.08
N PRO A 373 7.97 6.30 13.03
CA PRO A 373 7.68 5.23 13.98
C PRO A 373 7.16 4.01 13.20
N VAL A 374 7.84 2.89 13.38
CA VAL A 374 7.33 1.59 12.92
C VAL A 374 6.51 1.02 14.07
N PRO A 375 5.19 0.92 13.93
CA PRO A 375 4.38 0.33 14.98
C PRO A 375 4.88 -1.08 15.29
N LEU A 376 5.08 -1.37 16.56
CA LEU A 376 5.39 -2.73 16.96
C LEU A 376 4.17 -3.63 16.71
N PRO A 377 4.37 -4.88 16.28
CA PRO A 377 3.28 -5.82 16.13
C PRO A 377 2.50 -5.99 17.43
N ALA A 378 1.20 -6.03 17.32
CA ALA A 378 0.36 -6.32 18.47
C ALA A 378 0.71 -7.69 19.07
N GLY A 379 0.78 -7.77 20.40
CA GLY A 379 1.17 -8.99 21.12
C GLY A 379 2.69 -9.27 21.18
N LEU A 380 3.54 -8.44 20.56
CA LEU A 380 4.99 -8.66 20.53
C LEU A 380 5.62 -8.72 21.91
N ASP A 381 5.24 -7.84 22.84
CA ASP A 381 5.82 -7.81 24.19
C ASP A 381 5.44 -9.07 25.00
N ALA A 382 4.20 -9.54 24.87
CA ALA A 382 3.78 -10.80 25.44
C ALA A 382 4.56 -11.99 24.83
N ALA A 383 4.77 -11.98 23.51
CA ALA A 383 5.58 -12.98 22.83
C ALA A 383 7.03 -12.98 23.33
N ARG A 384 7.67 -11.79 23.45
CA ARG A 384 9.03 -11.64 23.99
C ARG A 384 9.19 -12.19 25.40
N ALA A 385 8.16 -12.06 26.23
CA ALA A 385 8.19 -12.56 27.60
C ALA A 385 8.15 -14.09 27.69
N THR A 386 7.73 -14.79 26.63
CA THR A 386 7.53 -16.24 26.63
C THR A 386 8.56 -17.02 25.81
N VAL A 387 9.26 -16.36 24.87
CA VAL A 387 10.21 -17.07 24.00
C VAL A 387 11.63 -16.99 24.51
N ALA A 388 12.37 -18.09 24.40
CA ALA A 388 13.80 -18.13 24.67
C ALA A 388 14.57 -17.47 23.50
N THR A 389 15.69 -16.84 23.82
CA THR A 389 16.59 -16.23 22.83
C THR A 389 17.97 -16.89 22.81
N ILE A 390 18.69 -16.72 21.72
CA ILE A 390 20.10 -17.11 21.58
C ILE A 390 20.88 -15.97 20.93
N PRO A 391 22.06 -15.57 21.45
CA PRO A 391 22.86 -14.53 20.81
C PRO A 391 23.46 -15.02 19.49
N PRO A 392 23.89 -14.08 18.61
CA PRO A 392 24.67 -14.42 17.43
C PRO A 392 25.95 -15.17 17.83
N GLY A 393 26.07 -16.43 17.40
CA GLY A 393 27.17 -17.28 17.86
C GLY A 393 27.14 -18.64 17.20
N ASP A 394 27.72 -19.62 17.88
CA ASP A 394 27.59 -21.01 17.48
C ASP A 394 26.16 -21.50 17.78
N LEU A 395 25.43 -21.88 16.72
CA LEU A 395 24.05 -22.38 16.83
C LEU A 395 24.00 -23.90 17.04
N GLY A 396 25.19 -24.56 17.11
CA GLY A 396 25.30 -26.01 17.26
C GLY A 396 24.66 -26.76 16.09
N ASP A 397 23.94 -27.82 16.43
CA ASP A 397 23.20 -28.64 15.46
C ASP A 397 21.73 -28.22 15.26
N ALA A 398 21.34 -27.05 15.76
CA ALA A 398 19.97 -26.56 15.64
C ALA A 398 19.53 -26.43 14.18
N THR A 399 18.26 -26.72 13.91
CA THR A 399 17.65 -26.36 12.63
C THR A 399 17.37 -24.86 12.61
N VAL A 400 17.94 -24.13 11.67
CA VAL A 400 17.74 -22.69 11.54
C VAL A 400 16.59 -22.43 10.54
N ILE A 401 15.59 -21.68 10.98
CA ILE A 401 14.40 -21.29 10.19
C ILE A 401 14.42 -19.77 10.01
N ASP A 402 14.40 -19.32 8.77
CA ASP A 402 14.25 -17.91 8.44
C ASP A 402 12.80 -17.64 8.00
N VAL A 403 12.17 -16.65 8.65
CA VAL A 403 10.77 -16.25 8.39
C VAL A 403 10.64 -14.82 7.87
N ASP A 404 11.72 -14.25 7.37
CA ASP A 404 11.71 -12.94 6.72
C ASP A 404 10.98 -12.99 5.37
N GLN A 405 10.90 -11.86 4.68
CA GLN A 405 10.46 -11.84 3.29
C GLN A 405 11.44 -12.63 2.42
N SER A 406 10.93 -13.32 1.42
CA SER A 406 11.74 -14.21 0.56
C SER A 406 12.88 -13.49 -0.16
N ASP A 407 12.69 -12.22 -0.54
CA ASP A 407 13.73 -11.41 -1.15
C ASP A 407 14.79 -10.94 -0.13
N ALA A 408 14.40 -10.68 1.11
CA ALA A 408 15.35 -10.37 2.19
C ALA A 408 16.22 -11.59 2.51
N TYR A 409 15.61 -12.77 2.61
CA TYR A 409 16.32 -14.04 2.73
C TYR A 409 17.32 -14.23 1.57
N ALA A 410 16.88 -14.02 0.33
CA ALA A 410 17.75 -14.17 -0.83
C ALA A 410 18.92 -13.16 -0.86
N ARG A 411 18.73 -11.95 -0.34
CA ARG A 411 19.82 -10.96 -0.20
C ARG A 411 20.89 -11.38 0.80
N GLY A 412 20.50 -12.06 1.88
CA GLY A 412 21.45 -12.57 2.86
C GLY A 412 20.74 -13.15 4.08
N HIS A 413 21.08 -14.38 4.43
CA HIS A 413 20.53 -15.12 5.56
C HIS A 413 21.62 -15.85 6.35
N VAL A 414 21.29 -16.33 7.54
CA VAL A 414 22.18 -17.17 8.36
C VAL A 414 22.51 -18.44 7.58
N PRO A 415 23.80 -18.83 7.44
CA PRO A 415 24.18 -19.99 6.66
C PRO A 415 23.46 -21.27 7.08
N GLY A 416 22.91 -21.97 6.09
CA GLY A 416 22.14 -23.20 6.30
C GLY A 416 20.69 -22.99 6.75
N ALA A 417 20.24 -21.75 6.93
CA ALA A 417 18.84 -21.46 7.26
C ALA A 417 17.90 -21.91 6.13
N ILE A 418 16.74 -22.42 6.53
CA ILE A 418 15.65 -22.82 5.62
C ILE A 418 14.60 -21.71 5.68
N TRP A 419 14.27 -21.12 4.54
CA TRP A 419 13.19 -20.15 4.48
C TRP A 419 11.83 -20.84 4.53
N VAL A 420 10.98 -20.37 5.46
CA VAL A 420 9.60 -20.83 5.61
C VAL A 420 8.70 -19.60 5.71
N CYS A 421 7.73 -19.50 4.83
CA CYS A 421 6.72 -18.44 4.92
C CYS A 421 5.97 -18.55 6.26
N ARG A 422 6.01 -17.49 7.08
CA ARG A 422 5.40 -17.48 8.42
C ARG A 422 3.89 -17.85 8.39
N SER A 423 3.18 -17.53 7.31
CA SER A 423 1.77 -17.93 7.16
C SER A 423 1.56 -19.44 7.10
N ARG A 424 2.60 -20.21 6.80
CA ARG A 424 2.56 -21.64 6.51
C ARG A 424 3.39 -22.50 7.49
N LEU A 425 3.90 -21.90 8.57
CA LEU A 425 4.72 -22.62 9.55
C LEU A 425 4.08 -23.94 9.99
N GLU A 426 2.81 -23.92 10.38
CA GLU A 426 2.10 -25.08 10.88
C GLU A 426 2.01 -26.21 9.84
N ASP A 427 2.00 -25.87 8.57
CA ASP A 427 1.88 -26.84 7.47
C ASP A 427 3.23 -27.39 7.03
N ARG A 428 4.34 -26.65 7.27
CA ARG A 428 5.69 -26.98 6.76
C ARG A 428 6.61 -27.59 7.79
N MET A 429 6.46 -27.23 9.05
CA MET A 429 7.46 -27.60 10.06
C MET A 429 7.62 -29.11 10.26
N ALA A 430 6.59 -29.91 10.09
CA ALA A 430 6.73 -31.37 10.19
C ALA A 430 7.67 -31.98 9.14
N ALA A 431 7.76 -31.36 7.95
CA ALA A 431 8.68 -31.78 6.89
C ALA A 431 10.07 -31.15 7.05
N VAL A 432 10.13 -29.89 7.49
CA VAL A 432 11.40 -29.11 7.60
C VAL A 432 12.21 -29.52 8.85
N ALA A 433 11.53 -29.75 9.97
CA ALA A 433 12.12 -30.17 11.23
C ALA A 433 11.32 -31.33 11.82
N PRO A 434 11.45 -32.56 11.28
CA PRO A 434 10.68 -33.73 11.71
C PRO A 434 11.02 -34.17 13.13
N ASP A 435 12.28 -33.98 13.57
CA ASP A 435 12.71 -34.28 14.93
C ASP A 435 12.41 -33.09 15.86
N ARG A 436 11.36 -33.20 16.64
CA ARG A 436 10.94 -32.17 17.61
C ARG A 436 11.86 -32.05 18.83
N ALA A 437 12.72 -33.04 19.08
CA ALA A 437 13.70 -33.00 20.17
C ALA A 437 14.90 -32.11 19.78
N ARG A 438 15.14 -31.93 18.49
CA ARG A 438 16.19 -31.05 17.97
C ARG A 438 15.77 -29.59 18.16
N ALA A 439 16.69 -28.77 18.67
CA ALA A 439 16.45 -27.34 18.85
C ALA A 439 16.20 -26.66 17.49
N VAL A 440 15.29 -25.69 17.49
CA VAL A 440 15.00 -24.83 16.34
C VAL A 440 15.41 -23.39 16.68
N VAL A 441 16.22 -22.79 15.84
CA VAL A 441 16.54 -21.35 15.92
C VAL A 441 15.76 -20.63 14.83
N VAL A 442 14.98 -19.62 15.23
CA VAL A 442 14.16 -18.83 14.30
C VAL A 442 14.80 -17.45 14.12
N THR A 443 14.93 -17.02 12.88
CA THR A 443 15.46 -15.69 12.54
C THR A 443 14.56 -14.96 11.54
N CYS A 444 14.72 -13.65 11.49
CA CYS A 444 14.31 -12.72 10.45
C CYS A 444 15.26 -11.52 10.50
N GLY A 445 15.06 -10.47 9.72
CA GLY A 445 15.97 -9.33 9.65
C GLY A 445 16.32 -8.69 11.00
N ASP A 446 15.33 -8.53 11.90
CA ASP A 446 15.47 -7.78 13.16
C ASP A 446 15.02 -8.53 14.42
N GLY A 447 14.56 -9.76 14.28
CA GLY A 447 14.06 -10.58 15.38
C GLY A 447 12.57 -10.40 15.69
N VAL A 448 11.86 -9.50 15.05
CA VAL A 448 10.45 -9.20 15.35
C VAL A 448 9.52 -10.31 14.84
N ALA A 449 9.54 -10.60 13.55
CA ALA A 449 8.70 -11.65 12.96
C ALA A 449 9.05 -13.04 13.50
N SER A 450 10.35 -13.29 13.75
CA SER A 450 10.82 -14.56 14.33
C SER A 450 10.36 -14.75 15.77
N THR A 451 10.18 -13.69 16.56
CA THR A 451 9.60 -13.77 17.91
C THR A 451 8.16 -14.30 17.86
N LEU A 452 7.33 -13.73 16.97
CA LEU A 452 5.95 -14.20 16.78
C LEU A 452 5.91 -15.63 16.21
N ALA A 453 6.83 -15.98 15.32
CA ALA A 453 6.98 -17.32 14.77
C ALA A 453 7.36 -18.37 15.86
N ALA A 454 8.27 -18.01 16.77
CA ALA A 454 8.68 -18.88 17.86
C ALA A 454 7.53 -19.23 18.81
N VAL A 455 6.59 -18.32 19.05
CA VAL A 455 5.35 -18.62 19.80
C VAL A 455 4.54 -19.71 19.08
N THR A 456 4.36 -19.56 17.75
CA THR A 456 3.66 -20.57 16.94
C THR A 456 4.36 -21.93 17.01
N LEU A 457 5.69 -21.96 16.90
CA LEU A 457 6.47 -23.20 16.97
C LEU A 457 6.41 -23.84 18.35
N GLY A 458 6.43 -23.05 19.43
CA GLY A 458 6.22 -23.54 20.79
C GLY A 458 4.87 -24.20 20.97
N ALA A 459 3.79 -23.63 20.42
CA ALA A 459 2.47 -24.22 20.41
C ALA A 459 2.40 -25.53 19.60
N LEU A 460 3.28 -25.71 18.60
CA LEU A 460 3.44 -26.96 17.86
C LEU A 460 4.33 -28.00 18.57
N GLY A 461 4.90 -27.65 19.73
CA GLY A 461 5.75 -28.54 20.53
C GLY A 461 7.22 -28.54 20.14
N TYR A 462 7.70 -27.53 19.39
CA TYR A 462 9.12 -27.35 19.09
C TYR A 462 9.84 -26.58 20.20
N GLN A 463 11.11 -26.93 20.44
CA GLN A 463 12.02 -26.15 21.29
C GLN A 463 12.59 -24.98 20.48
N ALA A 464 11.77 -23.93 20.28
CA ALA A 464 12.14 -22.78 19.46
C ALA A 464 12.86 -21.71 20.29
N ARG A 465 13.94 -21.15 19.73
CA ARG A 465 14.66 -19.99 20.25
C ARG A 465 14.78 -18.92 19.16
N VAL A 466 14.73 -17.66 19.54
CA VAL A 466 14.86 -16.53 18.60
C VAL A 466 16.31 -16.08 18.56
N LEU A 467 16.87 -15.94 17.38
CA LEU A 467 18.17 -15.28 17.19
C LEU A 467 18.05 -13.81 17.59
N THR A 468 18.74 -13.41 18.66
CA THR A 468 18.67 -12.05 19.21
C THR A 468 19.07 -11.02 18.18
N GLY A 469 18.17 -10.07 17.86
CA GLY A 469 18.37 -9.05 16.83
C GLY A 469 18.41 -9.57 15.38
N GLY A 470 18.13 -10.85 15.19
CA GLY A 470 17.96 -11.47 13.87
C GLY A 470 19.22 -11.49 13.01
N THR A 471 19.02 -11.59 11.71
CA THR A 471 20.08 -11.67 10.70
C THR A 471 20.98 -10.42 10.69
N ARG A 472 20.42 -9.24 11.01
CA ARG A 472 21.22 -8.00 11.15
C ARG A 472 22.23 -8.07 12.29
N ALA A 473 21.82 -8.61 13.45
CA ALA A 473 22.75 -8.78 14.57
C ALA A 473 23.80 -9.87 14.29
N TRP A 474 23.43 -10.92 13.53
CA TRP A 474 24.37 -11.92 13.05
C TRP A 474 25.48 -11.30 12.20
N GLU A 475 25.09 -10.48 11.21
CA GLU A 475 26.03 -9.75 10.34
C GLU A 475 26.89 -8.75 11.14
N ALA A 476 26.26 -7.97 12.04
CA ALA A 476 26.96 -7.01 12.90
C ALA A 476 27.97 -7.66 13.85
N ALA A 477 27.78 -8.94 14.19
CA ALA A 477 28.74 -9.74 14.94
C ALA A 477 29.91 -10.28 14.06
N GLY A 478 30.03 -9.81 12.81
CA GLY A 478 31.08 -10.20 11.87
C GLY A 478 30.91 -11.61 11.30
N ARG A 479 29.73 -12.19 11.38
CA ARG A 479 29.47 -13.53 10.89
C ARG A 479 29.05 -13.53 9.42
N PRO A 480 29.46 -14.55 8.63
CA PRO A 480 29.13 -14.61 7.21
C PRO A 480 27.63 -14.80 6.98
N LEU A 481 27.13 -14.25 5.87
CA LEU A 481 25.82 -14.53 5.33
C LEU A 481 25.91 -15.45 4.11
N GLU A 482 24.97 -16.38 4.01
CA GLU A 482 24.70 -17.10 2.77
C GLU A 482 23.77 -16.26 1.90
N ARG A 483 23.93 -16.28 0.58
CA ARG A 483 23.14 -15.49 -0.38
C ARG A 483 22.45 -16.39 -1.39
N GLY A 484 21.35 -15.90 -1.94
CA GLY A 484 20.50 -16.62 -2.90
C GLY A 484 19.37 -17.37 -2.22
N ALA A 485 18.40 -17.80 -3.00
CA ALA A 485 17.24 -18.59 -2.54
C ALA A 485 17.61 -20.08 -2.49
N THR A 486 18.50 -20.46 -1.60
CA THR A 486 19.17 -21.76 -1.61
C THR A 486 18.37 -22.88 -0.98
N ARG A 487 17.56 -22.58 0.07
CA ARG A 487 16.78 -23.56 0.84
C ARG A 487 15.39 -23.00 1.12
N LEU A 488 14.45 -23.31 0.24
CA LEU A 488 13.07 -22.85 0.33
C LEU A 488 12.15 -24.03 0.69
N ALA A 489 11.33 -23.88 1.72
CA ALA A 489 10.24 -24.80 2.06
C ALA A 489 8.91 -24.42 1.39
N ASP A 490 8.82 -23.22 0.87
CA ASP A 490 7.62 -22.67 0.22
C ASP A 490 7.97 -21.96 -1.10
N ASP A 491 6.94 -21.71 -1.91
CA ASP A 491 7.04 -20.80 -3.04
C ASP A 491 7.22 -19.35 -2.56
N GLN A 492 8.00 -18.57 -3.30
CA GLN A 492 8.24 -17.15 -3.03
C GLN A 492 7.06 -16.29 -3.53
N ASP A 493 5.86 -16.56 -3.05
CA ASP A 493 4.63 -15.84 -3.41
C ASP A 493 4.24 -14.76 -2.40
N ASP A 494 5.10 -14.49 -1.43
CA ASP A 494 4.95 -13.42 -0.42
C ASP A 494 5.17 -12.02 -0.99
N LEU A 495 5.75 -11.93 -2.18
CA LEU A 495 5.98 -10.71 -2.95
C LEU A 495 5.38 -10.81 -4.36
N VAL A 496 5.09 -9.65 -4.93
CA VAL A 496 4.64 -9.52 -6.32
C VAL A 496 5.65 -8.64 -7.05
N PRO A 497 6.52 -9.23 -7.87
CA PRO A 497 7.43 -8.46 -8.71
C PRO A 497 6.67 -7.55 -9.68
N LYS A 498 7.20 -6.36 -9.93
CA LYS A 498 6.59 -5.43 -10.87
C LYS A 498 6.64 -5.99 -12.31
N PRO A 499 5.71 -5.59 -13.20
CA PRO A 499 5.71 -6.10 -14.59
C PRO A 499 7.03 -5.94 -15.32
N TYR A 500 7.72 -4.81 -15.15
CA TYR A 500 9.03 -4.56 -15.76
C TYR A 500 10.17 -5.44 -15.18
N GLU A 501 10.00 -6.03 -14.01
CA GLU A 501 10.93 -7.00 -13.41
C GLU A 501 10.72 -8.43 -13.99
N ARG A 502 9.55 -8.66 -14.60
CA ARG A 502 9.18 -9.94 -15.22
C ARG A 502 9.42 -9.98 -16.74
N GLY A 503 9.91 -8.87 -17.33
CA GLY A 503 10.27 -8.76 -18.74
C GLY A 503 9.15 -8.28 -19.65
N ARG A 504 9.46 -8.20 -20.97
CA ARG A 504 8.64 -7.57 -21.99
C ARG A 504 7.20 -8.10 -22.05
N ALA A 505 7.04 -9.42 -22.13
CA ALA A 505 5.71 -10.04 -22.23
C ALA A 505 4.81 -9.73 -21.02
N ALA A 506 5.39 -9.62 -19.82
CA ALA A 506 4.66 -9.26 -18.61
C ALA A 506 4.23 -7.78 -18.63
N MET A 507 5.05 -6.88 -19.17
CA MET A 507 4.67 -5.48 -19.37
C MET A 507 3.51 -5.33 -20.35
N GLU A 508 3.59 -6.01 -21.50
CA GLU A 508 2.54 -6.02 -22.53
C GLU A 508 1.22 -6.56 -21.96
N ALA A 509 1.27 -7.71 -21.29
CA ALA A 509 0.09 -8.31 -20.67
C ALA A 509 -0.53 -7.42 -19.58
N TYR A 510 0.32 -6.77 -18.77
CA TYR A 510 -0.12 -5.87 -17.72
C TYR A 510 -0.84 -4.63 -18.29
N LEU A 511 -0.27 -4.00 -19.31
CA LEU A 511 -0.87 -2.82 -19.93
C LEU A 511 -2.21 -3.16 -20.60
N ALA A 512 -2.27 -4.26 -21.36
CA ALA A 512 -3.51 -4.73 -21.96
C ALA A 512 -4.59 -5.05 -20.90
N TRP A 513 -4.18 -5.64 -19.76
CA TRP A 513 -5.09 -5.88 -18.64
C TRP A 513 -5.57 -4.57 -17.99
N GLU A 514 -4.69 -3.58 -17.78
CA GLU A 514 -5.06 -2.30 -17.17
C GLU A 514 -6.04 -1.54 -18.07
N GLU A 515 -5.84 -1.54 -19.39
CA GLU A 515 -6.76 -0.95 -20.38
C GLU A 515 -8.16 -1.59 -20.38
N ALA A 516 -8.21 -2.92 -20.24
CA ALA A 516 -9.49 -3.65 -20.24
C ALA A 516 -10.31 -3.45 -18.95
N LEU A 517 -9.75 -2.87 -17.89
CA LEU A 517 -10.44 -2.75 -16.59
C LEU A 517 -11.72 -1.91 -16.63
N ASP A 518 -11.81 -0.91 -17.51
CA ASP A 518 -13.01 -0.08 -17.65
C ASP A 518 -14.13 -0.81 -18.40
N ASP A 519 -13.77 -1.63 -19.40
CA ASP A 519 -14.72 -2.40 -20.21
C ASP A 519 -15.28 -3.62 -19.49
N GLU A 520 -14.54 -4.20 -18.56
CA GLU A 520 -14.92 -5.44 -17.87
C GLU A 520 -16.09 -5.30 -16.88
N GLY A 521 -16.64 -4.11 -16.70
CA GLY A 521 -17.73 -3.89 -15.75
C GLY A 521 -17.36 -4.29 -14.31
N VAL A 522 -16.08 -4.17 -13.96
CA VAL A 522 -15.51 -4.52 -12.65
C VAL A 522 -16.08 -3.64 -11.53
N SER A 523 -16.79 -2.57 -11.88
CA SER A 523 -17.42 -1.70 -10.90
C SER A 523 -18.81 -2.18 -10.52
N PRO A 524 -19.02 -2.58 -9.29
CA PRO A 524 -20.32 -2.42 -8.69
C PRO A 524 -20.49 -0.93 -8.39
N VAL A 525 -21.53 -0.33 -8.95
CA VAL A 525 -22.16 0.91 -8.50
C VAL A 525 -21.21 2.04 -8.02
N ALA A 526 -21.17 3.12 -8.80
CA ALA A 526 -20.74 4.47 -8.39
C ALA A 526 -19.34 4.59 -7.75
N LEU A 527 -18.27 4.31 -8.52
CA LEU A 527 -16.95 4.84 -8.19
C LEU A 527 -16.82 6.33 -8.55
N ILE A 528 -17.71 6.85 -9.37
CA ILE A 528 -17.79 8.26 -9.72
C ILE A 528 -19.27 8.62 -9.74
N PRO A 529 -19.76 9.51 -8.88
CA PRO A 529 -21.07 10.16 -9.11
C PRO A 529 -20.97 10.87 -10.45
N GLU A 530 -21.98 10.72 -11.29
CA GLU A 530 -22.08 11.57 -12.48
C GLU A 530 -22.02 13.03 -12.04
N PRO A 531 -21.25 13.88 -12.71
CA PRO A 531 -21.29 15.32 -12.45
C PRO A 531 -22.72 15.79 -12.74
N ARG A 532 -23.37 16.35 -11.74
CA ARG A 532 -24.64 17.09 -11.92
C ARG A 532 -24.38 18.38 -12.66
#